data_2bf444df3e7585643a828da84e01d2d9
#
_entry.id   2bf444df3e7585643a828da84e01d2d9
#
_cell.length_a   1.000
_cell.length_b   1.000
_cell.length_c   1.000
_cell.angle_alpha   90.00
_cell.angle_beta   90.00
_cell.angle_gamma   90.00
#
_symmetry.space_group_name_H-M   'P 1'
#
loop_
_entity.id
_entity.type
_entity.pdbx_description
1 polymer ?
#
loop_
_entity_poly.entity_id
_entity_poly.type
_entity_poly.pdbx_seq_one_letter_code
_entity_poly.pdbx_strand_id
1 'polypeptide(L)' 'MEKWVCDVCGYIYDPEIGDPDNGVAAGTAFADLPEDWVCPLCGVGKDQFSKQ' A
#
# COMPACT_ATOMS: atom_id res chain seq x y z
N MET A 1 13.18 1.55 0.27
CA MET A 1 12.21 0.48 0.50
C MET A 1 11.50 0.17 -0.82
N GLU A 2 11.01 -1.04 -0.95
CA GLU A 2 10.41 -1.49 -2.20
C GLU A 2 9.00 -0.96 -2.36
N LYS A 3 8.66 -0.63 -3.59
CA LYS A 3 7.30 -0.20 -3.94
C LYS A 3 6.45 -1.41 -4.26
N TRP A 4 5.16 -1.28 -4.05
CA TRP A 4 4.19 -2.34 -4.29
C TRP A 4 3.07 -1.80 -5.18
N VAL A 5 2.62 -2.62 -6.12
CA VAL A 5 1.57 -2.22 -7.07
C VAL A 5 0.30 -3.04 -6.84
N CYS A 6 -0.83 -2.35 -6.85
CA CYS A 6 -2.13 -3.02 -6.81
C CYS A 6 -2.38 -3.73 -8.14
N ASP A 7 -2.61 -5.03 -8.10
CA ASP A 7 -2.81 -5.82 -9.32
C ASP A 7 -4.16 -5.54 -9.98
N VAL A 8 -5.06 -4.87 -9.28
CA VAL A 8 -6.41 -4.60 -9.78
C VAL A 8 -6.50 -3.23 -10.46
N CYS A 9 -6.00 -2.18 -9.81
CA CYS A 9 -6.16 -0.81 -10.33
C CYS A 9 -4.85 -0.11 -10.69
N GLY A 10 -3.70 -0.70 -10.34
CA GLY A 10 -2.40 -0.10 -10.66
C GLY A 10 -1.89 0.93 -9.66
N TYR A 11 -2.58 1.12 -8.53
CA TYR A 11 -2.10 2.03 -7.48
C TYR A 11 -0.73 1.57 -6.99
N ILE A 12 0.18 2.52 -6.81
CA ILE A 12 1.53 2.24 -6.31
C ILE A 12 1.61 2.67 -4.85
N TYR A 13 1.88 1.72 -3.95
CA TYR A 13 2.22 2.05 -2.57
C TYR A 13 3.72 2.33 -2.50
N ASP A 14 4.06 3.58 -2.22
CA ASP A 14 5.45 4.00 -2.04
C ASP A 14 5.71 4.15 -0.54
N PRO A 15 6.53 3.27 0.06
CA PRO A 15 6.80 3.36 1.50
C PRO A 15 7.38 4.70 1.95
N GLU A 16 8.10 5.40 1.07
CA GLU A 16 8.67 6.69 1.44
C GLU A 16 7.63 7.79 1.56
N ILE A 17 6.48 7.60 0.92
CA ILE A 17 5.36 8.53 1.00
C ILE A 17 4.33 8.06 2.02
N GLY A 18 4.13 6.76 2.12
CA GLY A 18 3.10 6.17 2.98
C GLY A 18 1.71 6.38 2.42
N ASP A 19 0.73 6.40 3.32
CA ASP A 19 -0.67 6.66 2.97
C ASP A 19 -1.28 7.51 4.09
N PRO A 20 -0.86 8.77 4.21
CA PRO A 20 -1.25 9.61 5.36
C PRO A 20 -2.75 9.85 5.46
N ASP A 21 -3.46 9.83 4.33
CA ASP A 21 -4.92 9.99 4.35
C ASP A 21 -5.62 8.84 5.07
N ASN A 22 -4.97 7.70 5.17
CA ASN A 22 -5.48 6.52 5.86
C ASN A 22 -4.65 6.17 7.11
N GLY A 23 -3.91 7.13 7.63
CA GLY A 23 -3.19 6.98 8.88
C GLY A 23 -1.87 6.23 8.78
N VAL A 24 -1.31 6.10 7.59
CA VAL A 24 -0.03 5.43 7.39
C VAL A 24 1.06 6.47 7.19
N ALA A 25 1.96 6.57 8.14
CA ALA A 25 3.04 7.55 8.09
C ALA A 25 4.05 7.22 6.99
N ALA A 26 4.69 8.26 6.45
CA ALA A 26 5.82 8.07 5.54
C ALA A 26 6.91 7.25 6.23
N GLY A 27 7.56 6.37 5.49
CA GLY A 27 8.58 5.48 6.04
C GLY A 27 8.05 4.13 6.50
N THR A 28 6.77 3.85 6.30
CA THR A 28 6.17 2.55 6.68
C THR A 28 6.35 1.56 5.54
N ALA A 29 7.05 0.46 5.80
CA ALA A 29 7.20 -0.61 4.82
C ALA A 29 5.84 -1.29 4.55
N PHE A 30 5.68 -1.82 3.35
CA PHE A 30 4.43 -2.50 2.99
C PHE A 30 4.11 -3.63 3.96
N ALA A 31 5.13 -4.38 4.40
CA ALA A 31 4.95 -5.47 5.35
C ALA A 31 4.45 -5.01 6.72
N ASP A 32 4.68 -3.76 7.06
CA ASP A 32 4.27 -3.17 8.34
C ASP A 32 2.89 -2.52 8.30
N LEU A 33 2.23 -2.53 7.14
CA LEU A 33 0.87 -2.02 7.03
C LEU A 33 -0.09 -2.87 7.87
N PRO A 34 -1.14 -2.26 8.44
CA PRO A 34 -2.16 -3.04 9.14
C PRO A 34 -2.74 -4.12 8.23
N GLU A 35 -3.14 -5.25 8.81
CA GLU A 35 -3.71 -6.34 8.02
C GLU A 35 -5.02 -5.94 7.33
N ASP A 36 -5.76 -5.01 7.91
CA ASP A 36 -7.00 -4.51 7.34
C ASP A 36 -6.83 -3.31 6.41
N TRP A 37 -5.56 -2.90 6.16
CA TRP A 37 -5.30 -1.85 5.18
C TRP A 37 -5.71 -2.33 3.79
N VAL A 38 -6.36 -1.43 3.05
CA VAL A 38 -6.82 -1.74 1.70
C VAL A 38 -6.33 -0.67 0.73
N CYS A 39 -6.34 -1.02 -0.55
CA CYS A 39 -5.97 -0.06 -1.60
C CYS A 39 -6.89 1.16 -1.52
N PRO A 40 -6.32 2.38 -1.42
CA PRO A 40 -7.14 3.59 -1.29
C PRO A 40 -7.93 3.93 -2.55
N LEU A 41 -7.61 3.32 -3.68
CA LEU A 41 -8.31 3.59 -4.94
C LEU A 41 -9.42 2.59 -5.24
N CYS A 42 -9.15 1.29 -5.02
CA CYS A 42 -10.14 0.27 -5.40
C CYS A 42 -10.62 -0.61 -4.23
N GLY A 43 -9.99 -0.51 -3.06
CA GLY A 43 -10.45 -1.17 -1.85
C GLY A 43 -10.09 -2.63 -1.68
N VAL A 44 -9.24 -3.19 -2.53
CA VAL A 44 -8.80 -4.58 -2.36
C VAL A 44 -7.75 -4.69 -1.26
N GLY A 45 -7.62 -5.86 -0.68
CA GLY A 45 -6.68 -6.10 0.41
C GLY A 45 -5.23 -6.19 -0.06
N LYS A 46 -4.32 -6.30 0.91
CA LYS A 46 -2.88 -6.39 0.65
C LYS A 46 -2.52 -7.60 -0.21
N ASP A 47 -3.31 -8.66 -0.17
CA ASP A 47 -3.06 -9.87 -0.94
C ASP A 47 -3.18 -9.66 -2.46
N GLN A 48 -3.74 -8.53 -2.88
CA GLN A 48 -3.85 -8.18 -4.29
C GLN A 48 -2.72 -7.26 -4.75
N PHE A 49 -1.66 -7.14 -3.98
CA PHE A 49 -0.50 -6.34 -4.32
C PHE A 49 0.68 -7.21 -4.68
N SER A 50 1.46 -6.75 -5.66
CA SER A 50 2.70 -7.40 -6.05
C SER A 50 3.86 -6.43 -5.91
N LYS A 51 5.03 -6.96 -5.57
CA LYS A 51 6.24 -6.16 -5.48
C LYS A 51 6.63 -5.65 -6.87
N GLN A 52 6.86 -4.36 -6.95
CA GLN A 52 7.26 -3.73 -8.21
C GLN A 52 8.73 -3.99 -8.53
#